data_a54bcebe65b5d8b3c2b2771366438791
#
_entry.id   a54bcebe65b5d8b3c2b2771366438791
#
_cell.length_a   1.000
_cell.length_b   1.000
_cell.length_c   1.000
_cell.angle_alpha   90.00
_cell.angle_beta   90.00
_cell.angle_gamma   90.00
#
_symmetry.space_group_name_H-M   'P 1'
#
loop_
_entity.id
_entity.type
_entity.pdbx_description
1 polymer ?
#
loop_
_entity_poly.entity_id
_entity_poly.type
_entity_poly.pdbx_seq_one_letter_code
_entity_poly.pdbx_strand_id
1 'polypeptide(L)'
;MILCGHGRVMAAQRLGMDQVPTVCLAHLTDIQKKAYILADNKLALNAGWDNDMLKVELEDLKFSDFDLDLVGFSTEELDEIMNENEEPEVEEDDYTVAVPEEPKAKLGEIYILGKHRLMCGDSTSIADVEKLMGEQQADLLLTDPPYNVDYEGGTDKKLKIKNDNMEDQAFRQFLIDVYKAADHVMKPGCPFYIWHADSEGANFRGAAKDMGWQIR
;
A
#
# COMPACT_ATOMS: atom_id res chain seq x y z
N MET A 1 33.90 -21.83 -27.31
CA MET A 1 33.66 -21.33 -25.93
C MET A 1 32.16 -21.20 -25.71
N ILE A 2 31.63 -21.74 -24.64
CA ILE A 2 30.21 -21.55 -24.26
C ILE A 2 30.10 -20.23 -23.52
N LEU A 3 29.19 -19.35 -23.93
CA LEU A 3 28.95 -18.05 -23.30
C LEU A 3 27.90 -18.15 -22.18
N CYS A 4 26.82 -18.93 -22.42
CA CYS A 4 25.76 -19.19 -21.47
C CYS A 4 25.18 -20.60 -21.64
N GLY A 5 24.35 -21.07 -20.70
CA GLY A 5 23.72 -22.39 -20.75
C GLY A 5 24.62 -23.56 -20.33
N HIS A 6 25.66 -23.32 -19.52
CA HIS A 6 26.58 -24.35 -19.03
C HIS A 6 25.83 -25.48 -18.30
N GLY A 7 24.85 -25.17 -17.46
CA GLY A 7 24.03 -26.16 -16.76
C GLY A 7 23.27 -27.08 -17.72
N ARG A 8 22.65 -26.51 -18.75
CA ARG A 8 21.94 -27.31 -19.79
C ARG A 8 22.88 -28.27 -20.55
N VAL A 9 24.11 -27.82 -20.84
CA VAL A 9 25.09 -28.70 -21.51
C VAL A 9 25.51 -29.82 -20.54
N MET A 10 25.74 -29.54 -19.27
CA MET A 10 26.07 -30.55 -18.27
C MET A 10 24.92 -31.55 -18.05
N ALA A 11 23.66 -31.07 -18.03
CA ALA A 11 22.49 -31.93 -17.94
C ALA A 11 22.38 -32.85 -19.17
N ALA A 12 22.53 -32.30 -20.39
CA ALA A 12 22.51 -33.07 -21.65
C ALA A 12 23.60 -34.16 -21.65
N GLN A 13 24.81 -33.85 -21.19
CA GLN A 13 25.90 -34.83 -21.04
C GLN A 13 25.53 -35.96 -20.09
N ARG A 14 24.90 -35.65 -18.94
CA ARG A 14 24.43 -36.66 -17.96
C ARG A 14 23.33 -37.55 -18.53
N LEU A 15 22.47 -36.98 -19.38
CA LEU A 15 21.40 -37.69 -20.06
C LEU A 15 21.89 -38.50 -21.28
N GLY A 16 23.20 -38.45 -21.60
CA GLY A 16 23.78 -39.17 -22.74
C GLY A 16 23.37 -38.61 -24.10
N MET A 17 23.01 -37.31 -24.16
CA MET A 17 22.67 -36.67 -25.44
C MET A 17 23.91 -36.36 -26.25
N ASP A 18 23.93 -36.78 -27.53
CA ASP A 18 25.06 -36.54 -28.44
C ASP A 18 25.07 -35.13 -29.03
N GLN A 19 23.95 -34.45 -29.03
CA GLN A 19 23.79 -33.13 -29.63
C GLN A 19 22.85 -32.25 -28.80
N VAL A 20 23.15 -30.95 -28.74
CA VAL A 20 22.32 -29.92 -28.14
C VAL A 20 22.12 -28.76 -29.10
N PRO A 21 20.94 -28.13 -29.17
CA PRO A 21 20.73 -26.95 -29.99
C PRO A 21 21.57 -25.78 -29.44
N THR A 22 22.25 -25.08 -30.37
CA THR A 22 23.11 -23.95 -30.02
C THR A 22 22.88 -22.77 -30.95
N VAL A 23 23.06 -21.53 -30.41
CA VAL A 23 23.11 -20.30 -31.20
C VAL A 23 24.56 -19.84 -31.26
N CYS A 24 25.10 -19.68 -32.49
CA CYS A 24 26.46 -19.23 -32.69
C CYS A 24 26.53 -17.69 -32.77
N LEU A 25 27.25 -17.06 -31.83
CA LEU A 25 27.45 -15.61 -31.76
C LEU A 25 28.87 -15.22 -32.22
N ALA A 26 29.28 -15.73 -33.45
CA ALA A 26 30.64 -15.55 -33.97
C ALA A 26 31.01 -14.09 -34.30
N HIS A 27 30.02 -13.21 -34.43
CA HIS A 27 30.18 -11.78 -34.73
C HIS A 27 30.57 -10.91 -33.50
N LEU A 28 30.51 -11.46 -32.27
CA LEU A 28 30.84 -10.72 -31.07
C LEU A 28 32.35 -10.65 -30.87
N THR A 29 32.84 -9.45 -30.54
CA THR A 29 34.19 -9.21 -30.00
C THR A 29 34.37 -9.83 -28.63
N ASP A 30 35.58 -10.00 -28.15
CA ASP A 30 35.85 -10.60 -26.84
C ASP A 30 35.31 -9.72 -25.68
N ILE A 31 35.27 -8.39 -25.87
CA ILE A 31 34.64 -7.48 -24.89
C ILE A 31 33.12 -7.68 -24.89
N GLN A 32 32.50 -7.80 -26.07
CA GLN A 32 31.06 -8.05 -26.19
C GLN A 32 30.67 -9.41 -25.63
N LYS A 33 31.49 -10.45 -25.79
CA LYS A 33 31.26 -11.77 -25.17
C LYS A 33 31.26 -11.69 -23.63
N LYS A 34 32.22 -10.95 -23.04
CA LYS A 34 32.24 -10.71 -21.59
C LYS A 34 31.01 -9.95 -21.10
N ALA A 35 30.64 -8.87 -21.81
CA ALA A 35 29.43 -8.10 -21.47
C ALA A 35 28.16 -8.97 -21.59
N TYR A 36 28.05 -9.82 -22.61
CA TYR A 36 26.95 -10.75 -22.79
C TYR A 36 26.81 -11.74 -21.62
N ILE A 37 27.93 -12.36 -21.19
CA ILE A 37 27.94 -13.28 -20.03
C ILE A 37 27.45 -12.56 -18.77
N LEU A 38 27.92 -11.34 -18.50
CA LEU A 38 27.51 -10.56 -17.34
C LEU A 38 26.03 -10.18 -17.39
N ALA A 39 25.55 -9.74 -18.57
CA ALA A 39 24.16 -9.37 -18.76
C ALA A 39 23.22 -10.58 -18.62
N ASP A 40 23.54 -11.73 -19.20
CA ASP A 40 22.75 -12.96 -19.11
C ASP A 40 22.55 -13.38 -17.64
N ASN A 41 23.64 -13.39 -16.85
CA ASN A 41 23.55 -13.72 -15.42
C ASN A 41 22.79 -12.66 -14.62
N LYS A 42 22.99 -11.36 -14.92
CA LYS A 42 22.33 -10.28 -14.18
C LYS A 42 20.84 -10.20 -14.45
N LEU A 43 20.44 -10.41 -15.72
CA LEU A 43 19.02 -10.41 -16.10
C LEU A 43 18.27 -11.59 -15.46
N ALA A 44 18.90 -12.75 -15.37
CA ALA A 44 18.33 -13.90 -14.66
C ALA A 44 18.08 -13.63 -13.19
N LEU A 45 18.99 -12.88 -12.52
CA LEU A 45 18.83 -12.47 -11.11
C LEU A 45 17.77 -11.38 -10.90
N ASN A 46 17.46 -10.60 -11.95
CA ASN A 46 16.46 -9.54 -11.88
C ASN A 46 15.06 -10.03 -12.32
N ALA A 47 14.95 -11.22 -12.90
CA ALA A 47 13.68 -11.83 -13.24
C ALA A 47 13.04 -12.33 -11.93
N GLY A 48 12.02 -11.61 -11.44
CA GLY A 48 11.11 -12.10 -10.42
C GLY A 48 10.03 -12.98 -11.03
N TRP A 49 9.35 -13.75 -10.20
CA TRP A 49 8.15 -14.45 -10.58
C TRP A 49 6.95 -13.50 -10.41
N ASP A 50 5.99 -13.60 -11.33
CA ASP A 50 4.62 -13.15 -11.09
C ASP A 50 3.96 -14.30 -10.31
N ASN A 51 3.84 -14.12 -8.99
CA ASN A 51 3.40 -15.20 -8.10
C ASN A 51 1.98 -15.66 -8.40
N ASP A 52 1.09 -14.77 -8.83
CA ASP A 52 -0.28 -15.11 -9.18
C ASP A 52 -0.32 -16.04 -10.40
N MET A 53 0.44 -15.69 -11.46
CA MET A 53 0.55 -16.54 -12.64
C MET A 53 1.29 -17.85 -12.36
N LEU A 54 2.34 -17.81 -11.54
CA LEU A 54 3.11 -18.99 -11.16
C LEU A 54 2.26 -19.99 -10.39
N LYS A 55 1.42 -19.51 -9.47
CA LYS A 55 0.47 -20.34 -8.71
C LYS A 55 -0.49 -21.08 -9.65
N VAL A 56 -1.09 -20.37 -10.60
CA VAL A 56 -2.00 -20.99 -11.59
C VAL A 56 -1.31 -22.10 -12.37
N GLU A 57 -0.07 -21.86 -12.85
CA GLU A 57 0.70 -22.86 -13.59
C GLU A 57 1.08 -24.08 -12.74
N LEU A 58 1.44 -23.86 -11.47
CA LEU A 58 1.74 -24.94 -10.53
C LEU A 58 0.48 -25.76 -10.18
N GLU A 59 -0.67 -25.13 -10.04
CA GLU A 59 -1.96 -25.80 -9.82
C GLU A 59 -2.35 -26.64 -11.01
N ASP A 60 -2.17 -26.17 -12.24
CA ASP A 60 -2.42 -26.93 -13.48
C ASP A 60 -1.50 -28.15 -13.59
N LEU A 61 -0.23 -28.01 -13.24
CA LEU A 61 0.71 -29.12 -13.19
C LEU A 61 0.29 -30.16 -12.15
N LYS A 62 -0.09 -29.71 -10.95
CA LYS A 62 -0.58 -30.56 -9.86
C LYS A 62 -1.88 -31.29 -10.26
N PHE A 63 -2.79 -30.60 -10.94
CA PHE A 63 -4.02 -31.19 -11.45
C PHE A 63 -3.76 -32.26 -12.51
N SER A 64 -2.67 -32.09 -13.29
CA SER A 64 -2.22 -33.06 -14.31
C SER A 64 -1.41 -34.21 -13.73
N ASP A 65 -1.38 -34.38 -12.41
CA ASP A 65 -0.61 -35.43 -11.70
C ASP A 65 0.90 -35.39 -12.04
N PHE A 66 1.43 -34.15 -12.30
CA PHE A 66 2.83 -33.93 -12.56
C PHE A 66 3.63 -33.80 -11.25
N ASP A 67 4.80 -34.43 -11.21
CA ASP A 67 5.70 -34.36 -10.06
C ASP A 67 6.33 -32.98 -9.95
N LEU A 68 5.89 -32.17 -8.97
CA LEU A 68 6.37 -30.80 -8.76
C LEU A 68 7.82 -30.73 -8.27
N ASP A 69 8.40 -31.81 -7.73
CA ASP A 69 9.82 -31.84 -7.37
C ASP A 69 10.74 -31.67 -8.58
N LEU A 70 10.22 -31.92 -9.78
CA LEU A 70 10.95 -31.79 -11.04
C LEU A 70 11.00 -30.34 -11.58
N VAL A 71 10.19 -29.42 -11.06
CA VAL A 71 10.19 -28.01 -11.51
C VAL A 71 11.30 -27.18 -10.87
N GLY A 72 11.94 -27.71 -9.80
CA GLY A 72 13.13 -27.12 -9.19
C GLY A 72 12.88 -26.13 -8.08
N PHE A 73 11.63 -26.01 -7.60
CA PHE A 73 11.30 -25.33 -6.35
C PHE A 73 11.48 -26.29 -5.17
N SER A 74 11.90 -25.78 -4.02
CA SER A 74 11.88 -26.55 -2.77
C SER A 74 10.44 -26.71 -2.26
N THR A 75 10.23 -27.69 -1.37
CA THR A 75 8.91 -27.90 -0.75
C THR A 75 8.44 -26.64 -0.02
N GLU A 76 9.36 -25.95 0.67
CA GLU A 76 9.09 -24.71 1.39
C GLU A 76 8.67 -23.57 0.43
N GLU A 77 9.37 -23.40 -0.71
CA GLU A 77 9.01 -22.40 -1.73
C GLU A 77 7.65 -22.71 -2.35
N LEU A 78 7.35 -23.99 -2.63
CA LEU A 78 6.04 -24.39 -3.15
C LEU A 78 4.92 -24.10 -2.14
N ASP A 79 5.15 -24.37 -0.86
CA ASP A 79 4.19 -24.09 0.20
C ASP A 79 3.95 -22.58 0.34
N GLU A 80 4.99 -21.76 0.28
CA GLU A 80 4.86 -20.30 0.29
C GLU A 80 4.05 -19.81 -0.91
N ILE A 81 4.38 -20.23 -2.14
CA ILE A 81 3.68 -19.79 -3.36
C ILE A 81 2.22 -20.25 -3.38
N MET A 82 1.97 -21.50 -2.96
CA MET A 82 0.61 -22.06 -2.98
C MET A 82 -0.27 -21.45 -1.89
N ASN A 83 0.29 -21.06 -0.74
CA ASN A 83 -0.43 -20.51 0.40
C ASN A 83 -0.38 -18.97 0.48
N GLU A 84 0.37 -18.28 -0.41
CA GLU A 84 0.54 -16.81 -0.43
C GLU A 84 -0.80 -16.06 -0.60
N ASN A 85 -1.89 -16.75 -0.96
CA ASN A 85 -3.26 -16.26 -1.04
C ASN A 85 -4.23 -16.88 -0.03
N GLU A 86 -3.76 -17.65 0.93
CA GLU A 86 -4.50 -17.72 2.17
C GLU A 86 -4.27 -16.34 2.84
N GLU A 87 -5.10 -15.35 2.45
CA GLU A 87 -5.32 -14.21 3.34
C GLU A 87 -5.47 -14.83 4.72
N PRO A 88 -4.67 -14.42 5.73
CA PRO A 88 -4.89 -14.90 7.08
C PRO A 88 -6.39 -14.71 7.29
N GLU A 89 -7.11 -15.78 7.67
CA GLU A 89 -8.53 -15.68 8.04
C GLU A 89 -8.58 -14.40 8.86
N VAL A 90 -9.16 -13.35 8.25
CA VAL A 90 -9.41 -12.12 8.98
C VAL A 90 -10.39 -12.59 10.01
N GLU A 91 -9.91 -12.93 11.22
CA GLU A 91 -10.78 -12.99 12.38
C GLU A 91 -11.50 -11.65 12.31
N GLU A 92 -12.74 -11.68 11.85
CA GLU A 92 -13.58 -10.49 11.86
C GLU A 92 -13.35 -9.88 13.23
N ASP A 93 -13.01 -8.61 13.24
CA ASP A 93 -12.59 -7.90 14.44
C ASP A 93 -13.80 -7.77 15.39
N ASP A 94 -14.30 -8.92 15.84
CA ASP A 94 -15.34 -9.09 16.87
C ASP A 94 -14.83 -8.63 18.25
N TYR A 95 -13.66 -7.92 18.23
CA TYR A 95 -13.10 -7.35 19.41
C TYR A 95 -13.92 -6.13 19.87
N THR A 96 -15.11 -6.40 20.37
CA THR A 96 -15.89 -5.41 21.11
C THR A 96 -15.24 -5.16 22.47
N VAL A 97 -14.26 -4.26 22.49
CA VAL A 97 -13.82 -3.68 23.76
C VAL A 97 -15.02 -2.99 24.36
N ALA A 98 -15.45 -3.44 25.54
CA ALA A 98 -16.41 -2.68 26.31
C ALA A 98 -15.85 -1.24 26.50
N VAL A 99 -16.56 -0.26 25.94
CA VAL A 99 -16.16 1.14 26.09
C VAL A 99 -16.06 1.43 27.60
N PRO A 100 -14.89 1.85 28.11
CA PRO A 100 -14.75 2.15 29.53
C PRO A 100 -15.75 3.22 29.93
N GLU A 101 -16.34 3.10 31.13
CA GLU A 101 -17.30 4.08 31.68
C GLU A 101 -16.68 5.48 31.71
N GLU A 102 -15.38 5.59 32.01
CA GLU A 102 -14.63 6.84 31.92
C GLU A 102 -13.62 6.77 30.76
N PRO A 103 -13.68 7.72 29.80
CA PRO A 103 -12.70 7.77 28.68
C PRO A 103 -11.28 7.96 29.23
N LYS A 104 -10.34 7.15 28.74
CA LYS A 104 -8.91 7.31 29.06
C LYS A 104 -8.32 8.55 28.38
N ALA A 105 -8.79 8.84 27.17
CA ALA A 105 -8.32 9.97 26.38
C ALA A 105 -9.05 11.26 26.83
N LYS A 106 -8.30 12.33 27.08
CA LYS A 106 -8.83 13.63 27.48
C LYS A 106 -8.56 14.68 26.42
N LEU A 107 -9.51 15.59 26.28
CA LEU A 107 -9.40 16.70 25.32
C LEU A 107 -8.13 17.52 25.61
N GLY A 108 -7.37 17.81 24.57
CA GLY A 108 -6.12 18.57 24.64
C GLY A 108 -4.89 17.74 25.05
N GLU A 109 -5.02 16.46 25.39
CA GLU A 109 -3.88 15.60 25.71
C GLU A 109 -3.24 15.02 24.46
N ILE A 110 -1.89 14.88 24.48
CA ILE A 110 -1.09 14.24 23.46
C ILE A 110 -0.53 12.93 24.00
N TYR A 111 -0.72 11.86 23.24
CA TYR A 111 -0.23 10.52 23.53
C TYR A 111 0.95 10.21 22.60
N ILE A 112 2.03 9.67 23.15
CA ILE A 112 3.21 9.27 22.40
C ILE A 112 3.15 7.77 22.14
N LEU A 113 3.11 7.38 20.86
CA LEU A 113 3.03 6.00 20.39
C LEU A 113 4.30 5.67 19.59
N GLY A 114 5.37 5.32 20.30
CA GLY A 114 6.70 5.20 19.69
C GLY A 114 7.19 6.54 19.17
N LYS A 115 7.33 6.68 17.84
CA LYS A 115 7.69 7.95 17.18
C LYS A 115 6.50 8.79 16.75
N HIS A 116 5.27 8.29 16.95
CA HIS A 116 4.04 8.94 16.51
C HIS A 116 3.41 9.73 17.66
N ARG A 117 2.65 10.75 17.32
CA ARG A 117 1.89 11.59 18.24
C ARG A 117 0.41 11.49 17.90
N LEU A 118 -0.42 11.25 18.91
CA LEU A 118 -1.87 11.22 18.79
C LEU A 118 -2.45 12.25 19.75
N MET A 119 -3.39 13.05 19.29
CA MET A 119 -4.05 14.06 20.13
C MET A 119 -5.57 13.89 20.07
N CYS A 120 -6.21 13.96 21.21
CA CYS A 120 -7.64 14.19 21.31
C CYS A 120 -7.86 15.71 21.30
N GLY A 121 -8.23 16.28 20.16
CA GLY A 121 -8.34 17.73 19.99
C GLY A 121 -9.34 18.12 18.90
N ASP A 122 -9.42 19.41 18.59
CA ASP A 122 -10.26 19.97 17.55
C ASP A 122 -9.44 20.27 16.30
N SER A 123 -9.72 19.56 15.21
CA SER A 123 -9.02 19.73 13.93
C SER A 123 -9.29 21.06 13.23
N THR A 124 -10.29 21.83 13.68
CA THR A 124 -10.54 23.23 13.24
C THR A 124 -9.70 24.24 13.98
N SER A 125 -9.08 23.83 15.10
CA SER A 125 -8.27 24.69 15.96
C SER A 125 -6.80 24.68 15.51
N ILE A 126 -6.32 25.81 15.00
CA ILE A 126 -4.90 26.01 14.67
C ILE A 126 -4.02 25.69 15.89
N ALA A 127 -4.41 26.14 17.08
CA ALA A 127 -3.63 25.93 18.31
C ALA A 127 -3.49 24.45 18.68
N ASP A 128 -4.55 23.64 18.47
CA ASP A 128 -4.50 22.19 18.72
C ASP A 128 -3.60 21.48 17.70
N VAL A 129 -3.71 21.88 16.44
CA VAL A 129 -2.88 21.28 15.37
C VAL A 129 -1.41 21.68 15.53
N GLU A 130 -1.11 22.93 15.88
CA GLU A 130 0.26 23.37 16.23
C GLU A 130 0.81 22.58 17.42
N LYS A 131 0.01 22.42 18.47
CA LYS A 131 0.40 21.64 19.65
C LYS A 131 0.70 20.18 19.30
N LEU A 132 -0.11 19.58 18.43
CA LEU A 132 0.12 18.21 17.94
C LEU A 132 1.44 18.12 17.17
N MET A 133 1.69 19.05 16.26
CA MET A 133 2.87 19.04 15.37
C MET A 133 4.15 19.47 16.10
N GLY A 134 4.03 20.35 17.13
CA GLY A 134 5.18 20.95 17.79
C GLY A 134 5.97 21.82 16.81
N GLU A 135 7.28 21.57 16.68
CA GLU A 135 8.15 22.32 15.76
C GLU A 135 8.23 21.71 14.35
N GLN A 136 7.47 20.63 14.09
CA GLN A 136 7.53 19.90 12.82
C GLN A 136 6.48 20.44 11.85
N GLN A 137 6.80 20.33 10.54
CA GLN A 137 5.85 20.59 9.47
C GLN A 137 5.47 19.29 8.76
N ALA A 138 4.23 19.21 8.29
CA ALA A 138 3.73 18.05 7.57
C ALA A 138 4.19 18.03 6.11
N ASP A 139 4.57 16.86 5.62
CA ASP A 139 4.89 16.58 4.23
C ASP A 139 3.67 16.08 3.43
N LEU A 140 2.61 15.70 4.14
CA LEU A 140 1.37 15.15 3.59
C LEU A 140 0.23 15.42 4.55
N LEU A 141 -0.94 15.82 4.01
CA LEU A 141 -2.22 15.79 4.71
C LEU A 141 -3.02 14.57 4.21
N LEU A 142 -3.42 13.72 5.14
CA LEU A 142 -4.33 12.60 4.91
C LEU A 142 -5.46 12.70 5.91
N THR A 143 -6.70 12.91 5.47
CA THR A 143 -7.82 13.17 6.39
C THR A 143 -9.13 12.61 5.89
N ASP A 144 -9.95 12.17 6.84
CA ASP A 144 -11.29 11.62 6.65
C ASP A 144 -12.26 12.38 7.60
N PRO A 145 -12.69 13.59 7.20
CA PRO A 145 -13.59 14.39 8.02
C PRO A 145 -15.05 13.89 7.88
N PRO A 146 -15.97 14.31 8.76
CA PRO A 146 -17.39 14.04 8.58
C PRO A 146 -17.88 14.45 7.19
N TYR A 147 -18.74 13.63 6.58
CA TYR A 147 -19.18 13.82 5.18
C TYR A 147 -20.46 14.63 5.02
N ASN A 148 -21.09 15.02 6.12
CA ASN A 148 -22.37 15.74 6.15
C ASN A 148 -23.55 14.96 5.50
N VAL A 149 -23.59 13.66 5.74
CA VAL A 149 -24.60 12.74 5.16
C VAL A 149 -25.58 12.19 6.20
N ASP A 150 -25.56 12.73 7.43
CA ASP A 150 -26.38 12.29 8.58
C ASP A 150 -26.29 10.78 8.80
N TYR A 151 -25.06 10.25 8.75
CA TYR A 151 -24.80 8.82 8.88
C TYR A 151 -25.26 8.28 10.24
N GLU A 152 -26.07 7.24 10.22
CA GLU A 152 -26.42 6.45 11.40
C GLU A 152 -25.73 5.07 11.29
N GLY A 153 -24.94 4.73 12.32
CA GLY A 153 -24.25 3.45 12.37
C GLY A 153 -25.22 2.26 12.26
N GLY A 154 -24.80 1.21 11.56
CA GLY A 154 -25.58 -0.01 11.30
C GLY A 154 -25.78 -0.90 12.53
N THR A 155 -25.25 -0.54 13.71
CA THR A 155 -25.41 -1.29 14.96
C THR A 155 -26.69 -0.89 15.70
N ASP A 156 -27.16 -1.73 16.63
CA ASP A 156 -28.34 -1.46 17.47
C ASP A 156 -28.26 -0.12 18.25
N LYS A 157 -27.05 0.40 18.47
CA LYS A 157 -26.79 1.66 19.16
C LYS A 157 -26.99 2.90 18.30
N LYS A 158 -27.12 2.75 16.97
CA LYS A 158 -27.31 3.84 15.99
C LYS A 158 -26.46 5.07 16.30
N LEU A 159 -25.16 4.87 16.49
CA LEU A 159 -24.22 5.95 16.81
C LEU A 159 -24.17 6.94 15.65
N LYS A 160 -24.21 8.23 15.98
CA LYS A 160 -24.11 9.33 15.03
C LYS A 160 -22.75 9.99 15.11
N ILE A 161 -22.24 10.43 13.96
CA ILE A 161 -21.00 11.22 13.88
C ILE A 161 -21.34 12.69 14.20
N LYS A 162 -20.54 13.30 15.07
CA LYS A 162 -20.66 14.74 15.35
C LYS A 162 -20.31 15.54 14.09
N ASN A 163 -21.06 16.59 13.81
CA ASN A 163 -20.88 17.47 12.63
C ASN A 163 -21.16 16.81 11.26
N ASP A 164 -21.96 15.73 11.25
CA ASP A 164 -22.31 15.02 10.03
C ASP A 164 -23.73 15.38 9.50
N ASN A 165 -24.36 16.39 10.09
CA ASN A 165 -25.66 16.95 9.66
C ASN A 165 -25.64 18.46 9.91
N MET A 166 -25.00 19.21 9.05
CA MET A 166 -24.83 20.65 9.13
C MET A 166 -25.51 21.31 7.93
N GLU A 167 -25.97 22.55 8.11
CA GLU A 167 -26.37 23.40 6.99
C GLU A 167 -25.19 23.63 6.03
N ASP A 168 -25.48 23.72 4.73
CA ASP A 168 -24.48 23.74 3.66
C ASP A 168 -23.38 24.79 3.86
N GLN A 169 -23.75 26.03 4.20
CA GLN A 169 -22.78 27.10 4.46
C GLN A 169 -21.93 26.84 5.71
N ALA A 170 -22.54 26.30 6.76
CA ALA A 170 -21.84 25.98 8.00
C ALA A 170 -20.86 24.83 7.79
N PHE A 171 -21.25 23.82 7.01
CA PHE A 171 -20.37 22.71 6.65
C PHE A 171 -19.18 23.17 5.81
N ARG A 172 -19.41 24.01 4.80
CA ARG A 172 -18.32 24.60 4.02
C ARG A 172 -17.33 25.38 4.89
N GLN A 173 -17.85 26.18 5.84
CA GLN A 173 -17.00 26.94 6.77
C GLN A 173 -16.20 25.99 7.68
N PHE A 174 -16.82 24.93 8.19
CA PHE A 174 -16.14 23.89 8.94
C PHE A 174 -14.95 23.29 8.18
N LEU A 175 -15.14 22.93 6.90
CA LEU A 175 -14.06 22.43 6.04
C LEU A 175 -12.95 23.46 5.84
N ILE A 176 -13.30 24.73 5.62
CA ILE A 176 -12.32 25.82 5.49
C ILE A 176 -11.48 25.94 6.77
N ASP A 177 -12.10 25.83 7.94
CA ASP A 177 -11.40 25.96 9.22
C ASP A 177 -10.45 24.77 9.48
N VAL A 178 -10.87 23.54 9.12
CA VAL A 178 -9.98 22.35 9.11
C VAL A 178 -8.81 22.56 8.18
N TYR A 179 -9.06 23.02 6.94
CA TYR A 179 -8.00 23.21 5.95
C TYR A 179 -7.04 24.34 6.35
N LYS A 180 -7.52 25.41 6.95
CA LYS A 180 -6.66 26.48 7.52
C LYS A 180 -5.75 25.95 8.63
N ALA A 181 -6.30 25.15 9.53
CA ALA A 181 -5.51 24.57 10.60
C ALA A 181 -4.43 23.61 10.09
N ALA A 182 -4.76 22.82 9.07
CA ALA A 182 -3.80 21.93 8.40
C ALA A 182 -2.75 22.73 7.62
N ASP A 183 -3.15 23.70 6.79
CA ASP A 183 -2.26 24.51 5.96
C ASP A 183 -1.20 25.24 6.78
N HIS A 184 -1.59 25.66 8.00
CA HIS A 184 -0.69 26.36 8.91
C HIS A 184 0.56 25.53 9.30
N VAL A 185 0.44 24.21 9.33
CA VAL A 185 1.53 23.30 9.70
C VAL A 185 2.08 22.49 8.52
N MET A 186 1.53 22.68 7.32
CA MET A 186 2.00 22.00 6.11
C MET A 186 3.18 22.73 5.48
N LYS A 187 4.08 21.97 4.84
CA LYS A 187 5.11 22.54 3.99
C LYS A 187 4.49 23.10 2.70
N PRO A 188 5.01 24.20 2.15
CA PRO A 188 4.53 24.72 0.87
C PRO A 188 4.60 23.66 -0.24
N GLY A 189 3.48 23.43 -0.93
CA GLY A 189 3.38 22.49 -2.05
C GLY A 189 3.29 21.02 -1.66
N CYS A 190 3.06 20.70 -0.39
CA CYS A 190 2.85 19.32 0.01
C CYS A 190 1.48 18.79 -0.50
N PRO A 191 1.39 17.49 -0.82
CA PRO A 191 0.16 16.88 -1.29
C PRO A 191 -0.86 16.71 -0.17
N PHE A 192 -2.14 16.62 -0.55
CA PHE A 192 -3.23 16.30 0.35
C PHE A 192 -4.17 15.25 -0.25
N TYR A 193 -4.72 14.39 0.60
CA TYR A 193 -5.76 13.42 0.28
C TYR A 193 -6.88 13.56 1.29
N ILE A 194 -8.10 13.77 0.78
CA ILE A 194 -9.29 14.03 1.60
C ILE A 194 -10.40 13.13 1.10
N TRP A 195 -10.88 12.22 1.96
CA TRP A 195 -12.05 11.41 1.66
C TRP A 195 -13.32 12.24 1.81
N HIS A 196 -14.29 11.99 0.96
CA HIS A 196 -15.57 12.64 1.03
C HIS A 196 -16.67 11.85 0.32
N ALA A 197 -17.93 12.03 0.73
CA ALA A 197 -19.06 11.55 -0.03
C ALA A 197 -19.20 12.35 -1.33
N ASP A 198 -19.60 11.70 -2.42
CA ASP A 198 -19.77 12.36 -3.74
C ASP A 198 -20.85 13.44 -3.71
N SER A 199 -21.92 13.25 -2.93
CA SER A 199 -22.98 14.23 -2.69
C SER A 199 -22.46 15.58 -2.19
N GLU A 200 -21.43 15.59 -1.35
CA GLU A 200 -20.83 16.79 -0.75
C GLU A 200 -19.56 17.26 -1.47
N GLY A 201 -19.21 16.65 -2.57
CA GLY A 201 -17.99 16.95 -3.34
C GLY A 201 -17.88 18.43 -3.77
N ALA A 202 -18.99 19.15 -3.90
CA ALA A 202 -19.02 20.58 -4.20
C ALA A 202 -18.46 21.41 -3.02
N ASN A 203 -18.84 21.07 -1.77
CA ASN A 203 -18.36 21.72 -0.56
C ASN A 203 -16.87 21.43 -0.31
N PHE A 204 -16.47 20.17 -0.41
CA PHE A 204 -15.07 19.76 -0.23
C PHE A 204 -14.13 20.43 -1.23
N ARG A 205 -14.44 20.33 -2.51
CA ARG A 205 -13.62 20.94 -3.58
C ARG A 205 -13.70 22.48 -3.55
N GLY A 206 -14.87 23.01 -3.19
CA GLY A 206 -15.06 24.45 -3.04
C GLY A 206 -14.21 25.03 -1.90
N ALA A 207 -14.23 24.42 -0.73
CA ALA A 207 -13.40 24.83 0.42
C ALA A 207 -11.89 24.79 0.09
N ALA A 208 -11.43 23.74 -0.59
CA ALA A 208 -10.02 23.64 -1.02
C ALA A 208 -9.63 24.75 -2.01
N LYS A 209 -10.53 25.10 -2.93
CA LYS A 209 -10.33 26.24 -3.86
C LYS A 209 -10.30 27.59 -3.14
N ASP A 210 -11.15 27.77 -2.12
CA ASP A 210 -11.15 29.00 -1.31
C ASP A 210 -9.85 29.19 -0.54
N MET A 211 -9.18 28.08 -0.19
CA MET A 211 -7.83 28.07 0.38
C MET A 211 -6.72 28.31 -0.67
N GLY A 212 -7.03 28.37 -1.94
CA GLY A 212 -6.07 28.48 -3.03
C GLY A 212 -5.35 27.16 -3.37
N TRP A 213 -5.84 26.04 -2.87
CA TRP A 213 -5.26 24.72 -3.13
C TRP A 213 -5.57 24.26 -4.55
N GLN A 214 -4.62 23.55 -5.14
CA GLN A 214 -4.75 22.98 -6.49
C GLN A 214 -5.25 21.54 -6.41
N ILE A 215 -6.43 21.28 -6.94
CA ILE A 215 -7.03 19.94 -7.05
C ILE A 215 -6.64 19.36 -8.41
N ARG A 216 -6.12 18.15 -8.41
CA ARG A 216 -5.72 17.41 -9.62
C ARG A 216 -6.54 16.13 -9.76
#